data_e072998c03eab4d9c05f0ec8abf4fc2f
#
_entry.id   e072998c03eab4d9c05f0ec8abf4fc2f
#
_cell.length_a   1.000
_cell.length_b   1.000
_cell.length_c   1.000
_cell.angle_alpha   90.00
_cell.angle_beta   90.00
_cell.angle_gamma   90.00
#
_symmetry.space_group_name_H-M   'P 1'
#
loop_
_entity.id
_entity.type
_entity.pdbx_description
1 polymer ?
#
loop_
_entity_poly.entity_id
_entity_poly.type
_entity_poly.pdbx_seq_one_letter_code
_entity_poly.pdbx_strand_id
1 'polypeptide(L)'
;MKKIALLPLILSLTAAAAGCGTVAPKSDNSVSSTAPAVTTSAETAMAETQPATQGNDQFEFELRDDSAVVTKYIGTSTDVTVPEEFNGLPVTEIGFYAFEAKFDVTSVTLPESVTLIGEGAFMDCSSLTEINIPDAVTGIDRGAFVGCSKLERMDIPASVEYIREEAFTGCGSMKVLSIMNPDLAYENWGLEEIEGLTLYAPEGSGVIAWADELGIYNDII
;
A
#
# COMPACT_ATOMS: atom_id res chain seq x y z
N MET A 1 20.91 -13.77 -30.97
CA MET A 1 21.29 -12.39 -31.38
C MET A 1 20.27 -11.90 -32.40
N LYS A 2 19.28 -11.13 -31.96
CA LYS A 2 18.50 -10.20 -32.81
C LYS A 2 17.84 -9.21 -31.86
N LYS A 3 18.44 -8.04 -31.68
CA LYS A 3 17.87 -6.91 -30.97
C LYS A 3 16.78 -6.30 -31.86
N ILE A 4 15.55 -6.27 -31.35
CA ILE A 4 14.47 -5.49 -31.96
C ILE A 4 14.31 -4.26 -31.10
N ALA A 5 14.72 -3.10 -31.65
CA ALA A 5 14.53 -1.81 -31.05
C ALA A 5 13.07 -1.36 -31.35
N LEU A 6 12.28 -1.09 -30.33
CA LEU A 6 11.02 -0.35 -30.49
C LEU A 6 11.27 1.14 -30.23
N LEU A 7 10.95 1.96 -31.23
CA LEU A 7 10.94 3.43 -31.15
C LEU A 7 9.75 3.89 -30.29
N PRO A 8 9.90 4.97 -29.50
CA PRO A 8 8.75 5.60 -28.85
C PRO A 8 8.03 6.53 -29.81
N LEU A 9 6.72 6.35 -29.90
CA LEU A 9 5.81 7.24 -30.63
C LEU A 9 5.49 8.46 -29.74
N ILE A 10 6.10 9.59 -30.07
CA ILE A 10 5.81 10.87 -29.42
C ILE A 10 4.54 11.44 -30.06
N LEU A 11 3.47 11.51 -29.29
CA LEU A 11 2.26 12.24 -29.68
C LEU A 11 2.23 13.60 -28.97
N SER A 12 2.58 14.65 -29.72
CA SER A 12 2.46 16.04 -29.29
C SER A 12 1.01 16.51 -29.39
N LEU A 13 0.43 16.98 -28.28
CA LEU A 13 -0.84 17.70 -28.30
C LEU A 13 -0.62 19.15 -27.92
N THR A 14 -0.88 20.02 -28.90
CA THR A 14 -0.74 21.47 -28.85
C THR A 14 -1.83 22.11 -28.01
N ALA A 15 -1.44 23.07 -27.18
CA ALA A 15 -2.30 23.97 -26.44
C ALA A 15 -3.01 24.97 -27.32
N ALA A 16 -4.26 25.28 -27.05
CA ALA A 16 -4.94 26.48 -27.50
C ALA A 16 -5.50 27.23 -26.31
N ALA A 17 -4.96 28.42 -26.07
CA ALA A 17 -5.45 29.40 -25.12
C ALA A 17 -6.36 30.42 -25.85
N ALA A 18 -7.47 30.78 -25.21
CA ALA A 18 -8.20 32.07 -25.32
C ALA A 18 -9.46 31.94 -24.46
N GLY A 19 -9.91 32.88 -23.67
CA GLY A 19 -9.66 34.29 -23.55
C GLY A 19 -10.49 34.85 -22.40
N CYS A 20 -10.03 35.93 -21.92
CA CYS A 20 -10.48 36.81 -20.85
C CYS A 20 -11.96 37.26 -20.93
N GLY A 21 -12.61 37.48 -19.79
CA GLY A 21 -13.91 38.13 -19.67
C GLY A 21 -14.30 38.45 -18.22
N THR A 22 -13.72 39.53 -17.69
CA THR A 22 -14.15 40.18 -16.44
C THR A 22 -15.44 40.98 -16.66
N VAL A 23 -16.43 40.83 -15.78
CA VAL A 23 -17.37 41.92 -15.42
C VAL A 23 -18.01 41.61 -14.02
N ALA A 24 -17.73 42.42 -13.03
CA ALA A 24 -18.65 42.81 -11.98
C ALA A 24 -19.19 44.19 -12.30
N PRO A 25 -20.35 44.64 -11.85
CA PRO A 25 -20.59 45.06 -10.50
C PRO A 25 -22.03 45.12 -9.95
N LYS A 26 -22.11 45.39 -8.62
CA LYS A 26 -23.10 46.17 -7.83
C LYS A 26 -24.51 45.62 -7.59
N SER A 27 -24.77 45.31 -6.32
CA SER A 27 -25.42 46.06 -5.21
C SER A 27 -26.88 46.46 -5.47
N ASP A 28 -27.70 46.04 -4.64
CA ASP A 28 -28.58 46.68 -3.70
C ASP A 28 -29.97 46.05 -3.54
N ASN A 29 -30.28 45.89 -2.32
CA ASN A 29 -31.46 46.29 -1.57
C ASN A 29 -32.47 45.24 -1.14
N SER A 30 -32.49 45.17 0.18
CA SER A 30 -33.55 44.77 1.10
C SER A 30 -34.99 44.81 0.58
N VAL A 31 -35.81 43.83 0.97
CA VAL A 31 -37.08 44.04 1.72
C VAL A 31 -37.49 42.75 2.45
N SER A 32 -37.89 42.93 3.69
CA SER A 32 -38.54 42.02 4.61
C SER A 32 -39.90 41.55 4.07
N SER A 33 -40.29 40.29 4.33
CA SER A 33 -41.63 39.92 4.77
C SER A 33 -41.82 38.41 4.97
N THR A 34 -42.14 38.04 6.21
CA THR A 34 -43.11 37.02 6.67
C THR A 34 -43.03 35.59 6.12
N ALA A 35 -42.82 34.69 7.09
CA ALA A 35 -43.12 33.27 7.00
C ALA A 35 -44.62 32.97 6.74
N PRO A 36 -44.91 31.76 6.23
CA PRO A 36 -45.36 30.75 7.18
C PRO A 36 -44.67 29.39 7.03
N ALA A 37 -44.68 28.71 8.15
CA ALA A 37 -44.25 27.34 8.32
C ALA A 37 -45.02 26.37 7.40
N VAL A 38 -44.30 25.50 6.73
CA VAL A 38 -44.81 24.21 6.26
C VAL A 38 -43.88 23.12 6.70
N THR A 39 -44.48 22.27 7.43
CA THR A 39 -44.07 21.00 8.03
C THR A 39 -43.28 20.07 7.11
N THR A 40 -42.23 19.49 7.71
CA THR A 40 -41.88 18.07 7.70
C THR A 40 -41.69 17.37 6.35
N SER A 41 -40.45 17.08 6.06
CA SER A 41 -40.06 15.73 5.66
C SER A 41 -38.68 15.49 6.25
N ALA A 42 -38.63 14.57 7.19
CA ALA A 42 -37.40 14.01 7.73
C ALA A 42 -36.75 13.21 6.60
N GLU A 43 -35.88 13.86 5.87
CA GLU A 43 -34.87 13.19 5.08
C GLU A 43 -33.82 12.69 6.07
N THR A 44 -33.97 11.42 6.40
CA THR A 44 -32.95 10.68 7.14
C THR A 44 -31.69 10.69 6.25
N ALA A 45 -30.87 11.71 6.39
CA ALA A 45 -29.49 11.65 5.98
C ALA A 45 -28.90 10.49 6.74
N MET A 46 -28.68 9.36 6.04
CA MET A 46 -27.71 8.35 6.46
C MET A 46 -26.37 9.09 6.51
N ALA A 47 -26.02 9.57 7.69
CA ALA A 47 -24.66 9.94 7.99
C ALA A 47 -23.86 8.65 7.79
N GLU A 48 -23.16 8.56 6.69
CA GLU A 48 -22.02 7.65 6.59
C GLU A 48 -21.11 8.03 7.75
N THR A 49 -21.20 7.25 8.81
CA THR A 49 -20.32 7.37 9.95
C THR A 49 -18.97 6.91 9.45
N GLN A 50 -18.13 7.83 9.02
CA GLN A 50 -16.72 7.52 8.82
C GLN A 50 -16.22 6.91 10.14
N PRO A 51 -15.55 5.75 10.10
CA PRO A 51 -15.00 5.15 11.30
C PRO A 51 -14.08 6.16 11.99
N ALA A 52 -14.31 6.36 13.29
CA ALA A 52 -13.53 7.32 14.07
C ALA A 52 -12.10 6.78 14.20
N THR A 53 -11.13 7.48 13.62
CA THR A 53 -9.72 7.20 13.84
C THR A 53 -9.39 7.48 15.30
N GLN A 54 -8.88 6.47 15.99
CA GLN A 54 -8.37 6.56 17.35
C GLN A 54 -6.89 6.22 17.34
N GLY A 55 -6.12 6.58 18.36
CA GLY A 55 -4.69 6.35 18.35
C GLY A 55 -4.05 6.32 19.72
N ASN A 56 -2.77 6.01 19.72
CA ASN A 56 -1.85 6.17 20.82
C ASN A 56 -0.69 7.08 20.38
N ASP A 57 0.37 7.19 21.17
CA ASP A 57 1.51 8.07 20.88
C ASP A 57 2.31 7.69 19.62
N GLN A 58 2.07 6.49 19.08
CA GLN A 58 2.84 5.96 17.95
C GLN A 58 2.00 5.62 16.73
N PHE A 59 0.70 5.29 16.92
CA PHE A 59 -0.16 4.81 15.83
C PHE A 59 -1.54 5.47 15.88
N GLU A 60 -2.11 5.66 14.71
CA GLU A 60 -3.53 5.88 14.50
C GLU A 60 -4.19 4.59 14.05
N PHE A 61 -5.40 4.33 14.52
CA PHE A 61 -6.16 3.12 14.21
C PHE A 61 -7.57 3.44 13.76
N GLU A 62 -8.07 2.63 12.84
CA GLU A 62 -9.48 2.48 12.56
C GLU A 62 -10.01 1.25 13.32
N LEU A 63 -11.07 1.40 14.10
CA LEU A 63 -11.71 0.28 14.78
C LEU A 63 -12.84 -0.25 13.91
N ARG A 64 -12.84 -1.56 13.72
CA ARG A 64 -13.93 -2.34 13.12
C ARG A 64 -14.63 -3.15 14.22
N ASP A 65 -15.70 -3.86 13.90
CA ASP A 65 -16.51 -4.58 14.89
C ASP A 65 -15.71 -5.59 15.72
N ASP A 66 -14.74 -6.27 15.08
CA ASP A 66 -13.96 -7.37 15.66
C ASP A 66 -12.44 -7.21 15.52
N SER A 67 -11.97 -6.08 15.00
CA SER A 67 -10.56 -5.86 14.69
C SER A 67 -10.17 -4.38 14.71
N ALA A 68 -8.87 -4.13 14.72
CA ALA A 68 -8.26 -2.82 14.54
C ALA A 68 -7.34 -2.83 13.31
N VAL A 69 -7.34 -1.73 12.57
CA VAL A 69 -6.47 -1.48 11.42
C VAL A 69 -5.51 -0.36 11.75
N VAL A 70 -4.22 -0.56 11.55
CA VAL A 70 -3.24 0.53 11.63
C VAL A 70 -3.44 1.43 10.42
N THR A 71 -3.90 2.65 10.63
CA THR A 71 -4.10 3.62 9.54
C THR A 71 -2.91 4.53 9.35
N LYS A 72 -2.12 4.75 10.41
CA LYS A 72 -0.91 5.57 10.31
C LYS A 72 0.08 5.31 11.44
N TYR A 73 1.35 5.21 11.10
CA TYR A 73 2.44 5.34 12.06
C TYR A 73 2.81 6.81 12.24
N ILE A 74 2.70 7.34 13.46
CA ILE A 74 3.00 8.74 13.82
C ILE A 74 4.21 8.86 14.75
N GLY A 75 4.77 7.73 15.19
CA GLY A 75 5.95 7.68 16.04
C GLY A 75 7.24 8.14 15.33
N THR A 76 8.32 8.19 16.12
CA THR A 76 9.65 8.58 15.66
C THR A 76 10.70 7.50 15.88
N SER A 77 10.30 6.30 16.32
CA SER A 77 11.23 5.18 16.49
C SER A 77 11.68 4.66 15.14
N THR A 78 12.94 4.25 15.08
CA THR A 78 13.51 3.56 13.91
C THR A 78 13.20 2.07 13.91
N ASP A 79 13.04 1.48 15.12
CA ASP A 79 12.63 0.10 15.33
C ASP A 79 11.20 0.10 15.87
N VAL A 80 10.28 -0.42 15.07
CA VAL A 80 8.85 -0.30 15.33
C VAL A 80 8.25 -1.67 15.59
N THR A 81 7.56 -1.81 16.72
CA THR A 81 6.73 -2.98 16.99
C THR A 81 5.26 -2.56 16.93
N VAL A 82 4.53 -3.12 16.00
CA VAL A 82 3.07 -2.93 15.90
C VAL A 82 2.42 -3.71 17.05
N PRO A 83 1.50 -3.11 17.83
CA PRO A 83 0.87 -3.81 18.95
C PRO A 83 -0.02 -4.95 18.45
N GLU A 84 -0.13 -6.02 19.26
CA GLU A 84 -1.00 -7.16 18.96
C GLU A 84 -2.48 -6.79 18.97
N GLU A 85 -2.84 -5.81 19.82
CA GLU A 85 -4.22 -5.35 19.99
C GLU A 85 -4.29 -3.84 20.27
N PHE A 86 -5.41 -3.25 19.92
CA PHE A 86 -5.75 -1.88 20.27
C PHE A 86 -7.20 -1.82 20.77
N ASN A 87 -7.40 -1.25 21.97
CA ASN A 87 -8.70 -1.22 22.68
C ASN A 87 -9.35 -2.59 22.87
N GLY A 88 -8.54 -3.66 23.05
CA GLY A 88 -9.00 -5.03 23.23
C GLY A 88 -9.45 -5.72 21.93
N LEU A 89 -9.16 -5.12 20.78
CA LEU A 89 -9.39 -5.70 19.46
C LEU A 89 -8.05 -6.08 18.81
N PRO A 90 -7.92 -7.26 18.18
CA PRO A 90 -6.69 -7.64 17.50
C PRO A 90 -6.38 -6.71 16.33
N VAL A 91 -5.11 -6.38 16.14
CA VAL A 91 -4.64 -5.66 14.96
C VAL A 91 -4.49 -6.66 13.81
N THR A 92 -5.35 -6.56 12.81
CA THR A 92 -5.42 -7.53 11.70
C THR A 92 -4.98 -6.98 10.36
N GLU A 93 -4.74 -5.69 10.25
CA GLU A 93 -4.39 -5.06 8.97
C GLU A 93 -3.42 -3.90 9.18
N ILE A 94 -2.40 -3.85 8.33
CA ILE A 94 -1.63 -2.63 8.09
C ILE A 94 -2.29 -1.93 6.91
N GLY A 95 -2.97 -0.83 7.20
CA GLY A 95 -3.85 -0.18 6.24
C GLY A 95 -3.12 0.59 5.15
N PHE A 96 -3.91 1.22 4.32
CA PHE A 96 -3.50 2.02 3.17
C PHE A 96 -2.52 3.13 3.58
N TYR A 97 -1.30 3.13 3.01
CA TYR A 97 -0.20 4.08 3.27
C TYR A 97 0.16 4.27 4.75
N ALA A 98 -0.06 3.27 5.60
CA ALA A 98 0.11 3.39 7.05
C ALA A 98 1.52 3.83 7.49
N PHE A 99 2.56 3.40 6.77
CA PHE A 99 3.97 3.78 7.00
C PHE A 99 4.59 4.57 5.84
N GLU A 100 3.76 5.16 4.95
CA GLU A 100 4.29 5.92 3.82
C GLU A 100 5.31 6.95 4.23
N ALA A 101 6.43 7.00 3.47
CA ALA A 101 7.53 7.96 3.63
C ALA A 101 8.16 7.98 5.04
N LYS A 102 8.16 6.84 5.74
CA LYS A 102 8.89 6.68 7.00
C LYS A 102 10.35 6.37 6.74
N PHE A 103 11.07 7.36 6.23
CA PHE A 103 12.45 7.25 5.75
C PHE A 103 13.46 6.79 6.81
N ASP A 104 13.16 7.00 8.10
CA ASP A 104 14.05 6.67 9.22
C ASP A 104 13.75 5.29 9.84
N VAL A 105 12.64 4.66 9.50
CA VAL A 105 12.29 3.32 10.01
C VAL A 105 13.21 2.28 9.39
N THR A 106 13.89 1.52 10.26
CA THR A 106 14.87 0.49 9.88
C THR A 106 14.35 -0.91 10.07
N SER A 107 13.50 -1.15 11.06
CA SER A 107 12.86 -2.43 11.28
C SER A 107 11.39 -2.28 11.70
N VAL A 108 10.58 -3.23 11.27
CA VAL A 108 9.16 -3.33 11.67
C VAL A 108 8.85 -4.76 12.08
N THR A 109 8.26 -4.93 13.27
CA THR A 109 7.74 -6.20 13.73
C THR A 109 6.21 -6.17 13.72
N LEU A 110 5.62 -7.02 12.89
CA LEU A 110 4.17 -7.20 12.78
C LEU A 110 3.70 -8.32 13.72
N PRO A 111 2.54 -8.16 14.38
CA PRO A 111 1.96 -9.21 15.20
C PRO A 111 1.37 -10.35 14.37
N GLU A 112 1.29 -11.55 14.96
CA GLU A 112 0.78 -12.75 14.29
C GLU A 112 -0.70 -12.67 13.88
N SER A 113 -1.43 -11.69 14.39
CA SER A 113 -2.83 -11.44 14.03
C SER A 113 -3.02 -10.71 12.69
N VAL A 114 -1.95 -10.16 12.09
CA VAL A 114 -2.04 -9.43 10.81
C VAL A 114 -2.30 -10.39 9.67
N THR A 115 -3.39 -10.14 8.95
CA THR A 115 -3.85 -10.94 7.80
C THR A 115 -3.69 -10.22 6.46
N LEU A 116 -3.53 -8.89 6.49
CA LEU A 116 -3.42 -8.07 5.28
C LEU A 116 -2.37 -6.96 5.44
N ILE A 117 -1.53 -6.84 4.41
CA ILE A 117 -0.66 -5.68 4.19
C ILE A 117 -1.25 -4.89 3.03
N GLY A 118 -1.79 -3.71 3.35
CA GLY A 118 -2.55 -2.88 2.43
C GLY A 118 -1.71 -2.17 1.38
N GLU A 119 -2.39 -1.55 0.43
CA GLU A 119 -1.77 -0.81 -0.67
C GLU A 119 -0.84 0.30 -0.14
N GLY A 120 0.40 0.32 -0.65
CA GLY A 120 1.40 1.30 -0.28
C GLY A 120 1.78 1.32 1.20
N ALA A 121 1.43 0.29 1.98
CA ALA A 121 1.56 0.29 3.44
C ALA A 121 2.95 0.72 3.92
N PHE A 122 4.01 0.34 3.23
CA PHE A 122 5.41 0.69 3.51
C PHE A 122 6.08 1.46 2.36
N MET A 123 5.27 2.13 1.52
CA MET A 123 5.82 2.91 0.40
C MET A 123 6.85 3.93 0.89
N ASP A 124 8.00 3.98 0.20
CA ASP A 124 9.11 4.88 0.49
C ASP A 124 9.72 4.75 1.91
N CYS A 125 9.59 3.59 2.56
CA CYS A 125 10.37 3.25 3.74
C CYS A 125 11.82 2.95 3.35
N SER A 126 12.55 3.95 2.86
CA SER A 126 13.85 3.79 2.20
C SER A 126 14.98 3.30 3.10
N SER A 127 14.83 3.34 4.42
CA SER A 127 15.78 2.77 5.39
C SER A 127 15.38 1.40 5.93
N LEU A 128 14.22 0.87 5.54
CA LEU A 128 13.73 -0.43 6.02
C LEU A 128 14.66 -1.55 5.54
N THR A 129 15.24 -2.26 6.49
CA THR A 129 16.14 -3.40 6.25
C THR A 129 15.52 -4.72 6.67
N GLU A 130 14.58 -4.69 7.61
CA GLU A 130 13.99 -5.89 8.20
C GLU A 130 12.49 -5.69 8.49
N ILE A 131 11.70 -6.67 8.07
CA ILE A 131 10.28 -6.82 8.39
C ILE A 131 9.92 -8.30 8.37
N ASN A 132 9.13 -8.76 9.36
CA ASN A 132 8.52 -10.07 9.30
C ASN A 132 7.19 -10.02 8.55
N ILE A 133 6.87 -11.09 7.82
CA ILE A 133 5.53 -11.32 7.29
C ILE A 133 4.92 -12.47 8.09
N PRO A 134 3.94 -12.22 8.98
CA PRO A 134 3.34 -13.26 9.82
C PRO A 134 2.65 -14.37 9.04
N ASP A 135 2.60 -15.57 9.61
CA ASP A 135 1.95 -16.73 8.99
C ASP A 135 0.43 -16.60 8.81
N ALA A 136 -0.20 -15.57 9.40
CA ALA A 136 -1.61 -15.26 9.17
C ALA A 136 -1.85 -14.37 7.94
N VAL A 137 -0.80 -13.78 7.35
CA VAL A 137 -0.97 -12.89 6.18
C VAL A 137 -1.41 -13.68 4.97
N THR A 138 -2.55 -13.27 4.40
CA THR A 138 -3.13 -13.86 3.20
C THR A 138 -2.95 -12.98 1.96
N GLY A 139 -2.67 -11.69 2.14
CA GLY A 139 -2.53 -10.75 1.04
C GLY A 139 -1.50 -9.66 1.25
N ILE A 140 -0.81 -9.33 0.16
CA ILE A 140 0.06 -8.17 0.04
C ILE A 140 -0.45 -7.35 -1.14
N ASP A 141 -0.94 -6.15 -0.85
CA ASP A 141 -1.58 -5.32 -1.86
C ASP A 141 -0.57 -4.53 -2.69
N ARG A 142 -1.11 -3.83 -3.68
CA ARG A 142 -0.36 -3.08 -4.68
C ARG A 142 0.64 -2.12 -4.05
N GLY A 143 1.88 -2.17 -4.53
CA GLY A 143 2.92 -1.23 -4.13
C GLY A 143 3.29 -1.26 -2.65
N ALA A 144 2.93 -2.30 -1.90
CA ALA A 144 3.07 -2.35 -0.44
C ALA A 144 4.49 -1.99 0.05
N PHE A 145 5.53 -2.33 -0.70
CA PHE A 145 6.94 -2.07 -0.39
C PHE A 145 7.66 -1.22 -1.44
N VAL A 146 6.92 -0.46 -2.26
CA VAL A 146 7.55 0.44 -3.25
C VAL A 146 8.59 1.33 -2.57
N GLY A 147 9.79 1.41 -3.14
CA GLY A 147 10.83 2.31 -2.63
C GLY A 147 11.51 1.86 -1.32
N CYS A 148 11.28 0.64 -0.83
CA CYS A 148 12.03 0.06 0.29
C CYS A 148 13.45 -0.31 -0.15
N SER A 149 14.24 0.70 -0.52
CA SER A 149 15.50 0.54 -1.26
C SER A 149 16.62 -0.18 -0.49
N LYS A 150 16.53 -0.29 0.84
CA LYS A 150 17.49 -1.01 1.68
C LYS A 150 17.01 -2.39 2.13
N LEU A 151 15.83 -2.82 1.73
CA LEU A 151 15.32 -4.15 2.07
C LEU A 151 16.11 -5.21 1.29
N GLU A 152 16.87 -6.04 2.02
CA GLU A 152 17.79 -7.00 1.40
C GLU A 152 17.19 -8.41 1.26
N ARG A 153 16.23 -8.75 2.12
CA ARG A 153 15.59 -10.05 2.18
C ARG A 153 14.13 -9.93 2.57
N MET A 154 13.31 -10.80 1.98
CA MET A 154 11.93 -11.02 2.42
C MET A 154 11.58 -12.51 2.30
N ASP A 155 10.92 -13.04 3.33
CA ASP A 155 10.37 -14.38 3.35
C ASP A 155 8.83 -14.27 3.34
N ILE A 156 8.19 -14.79 2.30
CA ILE A 156 6.75 -14.78 2.11
C ILE A 156 6.19 -16.13 2.53
N PRO A 157 5.37 -16.21 3.59
CA PRO A 157 4.85 -17.47 4.11
C PRO A 157 3.85 -18.13 3.14
N ALA A 158 3.60 -19.42 3.37
CA ALA A 158 2.69 -20.21 2.52
C ALA A 158 1.22 -19.77 2.59
N SER A 159 0.84 -19.01 3.60
CA SER A 159 -0.48 -18.43 3.77
C SER A 159 -0.82 -17.33 2.78
N VAL A 160 0.20 -16.67 2.20
CA VAL A 160 -0.03 -15.58 1.24
C VAL A 160 -0.61 -16.13 -0.04
N GLU A 161 -1.84 -15.73 -0.34
CA GLU A 161 -2.62 -16.18 -1.51
C GLU A 161 -2.40 -15.28 -2.72
N TYR A 162 -2.04 -14.00 -2.49
CA TYR A 162 -1.76 -13.05 -3.56
C TYR A 162 -0.75 -11.98 -3.16
N ILE A 163 0.03 -11.54 -4.14
CA ILE A 163 0.87 -10.33 -4.12
C ILE A 163 0.46 -9.52 -5.34
N ARG A 164 0.07 -8.26 -5.12
CA ARG A 164 -0.41 -7.38 -6.20
C ARG A 164 0.75 -6.70 -6.92
N GLU A 165 0.38 -6.07 -8.05
CA GLU A 165 1.32 -5.34 -8.90
C GLU A 165 2.22 -4.35 -8.13
N GLU A 166 3.44 -4.19 -8.61
CA GLU A 166 4.41 -3.20 -8.14
C GLU A 166 4.83 -3.35 -6.67
N ALA A 167 4.48 -4.47 -6.00
CA ALA A 167 4.70 -4.63 -4.56
C ALA A 167 6.15 -4.37 -4.12
N PHE A 168 7.15 -4.67 -4.95
CA PHE A 168 8.58 -4.53 -4.65
C PHE A 168 9.33 -3.57 -5.57
N THR A 169 8.62 -2.75 -6.34
CA THR A 169 9.25 -1.76 -7.23
C THR A 169 10.19 -0.84 -6.44
N GLY A 170 11.44 -0.70 -6.90
CA GLY A 170 12.43 0.13 -6.22
C GLY A 170 13.09 -0.49 -4.98
N CYS A 171 12.88 -1.78 -4.69
CA CYS A 171 13.61 -2.54 -3.67
C CYS A 171 15.01 -2.92 -4.14
N GLY A 172 15.81 -1.94 -4.58
CA GLY A 172 17.06 -2.16 -5.31
C GLY A 172 18.17 -2.91 -4.56
N SER A 173 18.08 -3.05 -3.23
CA SER A 173 19.03 -3.83 -2.43
C SER A 173 18.60 -5.28 -2.22
N MET A 174 17.41 -5.68 -2.67
CA MET A 174 16.89 -7.02 -2.42
C MET A 174 17.76 -8.08 -3.09
N LYS A 175 18.21 -9.04 -2.30
CA LYS A 175 19.06 -10.16 -2.73
C LYS A 175 18.34 -11.50 -2.63
N VAL A 176 17.40 -11.60 -1.72
CA VAL A 176 16.67 -12.83 -1.43
C VAL A 176 15.18 -12.54 -1.31
N LEU A 177 14.39 -13.23 -2.12
CA LEU A 177 12.95 -13.31 -1.98
C LEU A 177 12.55 -14.78 -1.91
N SER A 178 12.08 -15.24 -0.73
CA SER A 178 11.63 -16.62 -0.54
C SER A 178 10.10 -16.66 -0.56
N ILE A 179 9.51 -17.53 -1.37
CA ILE A 179 8.05 -17.68 -1.52
C ILE A 179 7.68 -19.11 -1.18
N MET A 180 6.96 -19.30 -0.09
CA MET A 180 6.63 -20.63 0.43
C MET A 180 5.34 -21.22 -0.16
N ASN A 181 4.49 -20.39 -0.79
CA ASN A 181 3.26 -20.87 -1.42
C ASN A 181 3.53 -21.36 -2.85
N PRO A 182 3.38 -22.67 -3.14
CA PRO A 182 3.60 -23.21 -4.49
C PRO A 182 2.56 -22.75 -5.52
N ASP A 183 1.36 -22.39 -5.06
CA ASP A 183 0.22 -22.02 -5.89
C ASP A 183 0.06 -20.50 -6.03
N LEU A 184 1.01 -19.71 -5.51
CA LEU A 184 0.95 -18.26 -5.59
C LEU A 184 0.92 -17.81 -7.05
N ALA A 185 -0.14 -17.07 -7.41
CA ALA A 185 -0.22 -16.43 -8.71
C ALA A 185 0.77 -15.25 -8.78
N TYR A 186 1.51 -15.18 -9.86
CA TYR A 186 2.44 -14.09 -10.09
C TYR A 186 1.83 -13.01 -10.97
N GLU A 187 2.17 -11.77 -10.64
CA GLU A 187 1.81 -10.56 -11.39
C GLU A 187 3.11 -9.77 -11.66
N ASN A 188 3.02 -8.55 -12.15
CA ASN A 188 4.19 -7.67 -12.25
C ASN A 188 4.51 -7.10 -10.87
N TRP A 189 5.33 -7.78 -10.09
CA TRP A 189 5.71 -7.34 -8.74
C TRP A 189 6.79 -6.26 -8.71
N GLY A 190 7.35 -5.86 -9.87
CA GLY A 190 8.40 -4.85 -9.99
C GLY A 190 9.80 -5.38 -9.67
N LEU A 191 10.08 -6.67 -9.95
CA LEU A 191 11.37 -7.31 -9.68
C LEU A 191 12.38 -7.17 -10.83
N GLU A 192 11.95 -6.73 -12.00
CA GLU A 192 12.74 -6.76 -13.25
C GLU A 192 13.98 -5.88 -13.22
N GLU A 193 13.97 -4.85 -12.34
CA GLU A 193 15.09 -3.92 -12.22
C GLU A 193 16.02 -4.24 -11.03
N ILE A 194 15.79 -5.36 -10.31
CA ILE A 194 16.56 -5.73 -9.13
C ILE A 194 17.76 -6.59 -9.53
N GLU A 195 18.94 -5.99 -9.52
CA GLU A 195 20.16 -6.71 -9.89
C GLU A 195 20.63 -7.69 -8.79
N GLY A 196 20.90 -8.92 -9.19
CA GLY A 196 21.44 -9.97 -8.32
C GLY A 196 20.43 -10.53 -7.31
N LEU A 197 19.13 -10.37 -7.57
CA LEU A 197 18.08 -11.05 -6.83
C LEU A 197 18.15 -12.56 -7.06
N THR A 198 18.02 -13.32 -5.97
CA THR A 198 17.74 -14.76 -5.99
C THR A 198 16.34 -15.00 -5.45
N LEU A 199 15.53 -15.67 -6.24
CA LEU A 199 14.18 -16.06 -5.86
C LEU A 199 14.19 -17.54 -5.43
N TYR A 200 13.65 -17.82 -4.25
CA TYR A 200 13.46 -19.18 -3.75
C TYR A 200 11.99 -19.54 -3.72
N ALA A 201 11.62 -20.69 -4.27
CA ALA A 201 10.24 -21.17 -4.25
C ALA A 201 10.19 -22.71 -4.29
N PRO A 202 9.05 -23.33 -3.91
CA PRO A 202 8.89 -24.78 -3.98
C PRO A 202 9.03 -25.33 -5.41
N GLU A 203 9.55 -26.55 -5.53
CA GLU A 203 9.68 -27.25 -6.82
C GLU A 203 8.34 -27.31 -7.56
N GLY A 204 8.36 -26.94 -8.84
CA GLY A 204 7.19 -26.97 -9.71
C GLY A 204 6.21 -25.82 -9.53
N SER A 205 6.53 -24.83 -8.67
CA SER A 205 5.71 -23.61 -8.56
C SER A 205 5.75 -22.79 -9.84
N GLY A 206 4.63 -22.12 -10.17
CA GLY A 206 4.54 -21.21 -11.31
C GLY A 206 5.53 -20.03 -11.23
N VAL A 207 5.89 -19.63 -10.01
CA VAL A 207 6.81 -18.53 -9.73
C VAL A 207 8.23 -18.84 -10.24
N ILE A 208 8.69 -20.10 -10.17
CA ILE A 208 10.00 -20.51 -10.73
C ILE A 208 10.03 -20.32 -12.24
N ALA A 209 8.99 -20.78 -12.96
CA ALA A 209 8.91 -20.63 -14.41
C ALA A 209 8.84 -19.15 -14.83
N TRP A 210 8.11 -18.33 -14.07
CA TRP A 210 8.04 -16.90 -14.29
C TRP A 210 9.39 -16.19 -14.03
N ALA A 211 10.11 -16.57 -12.98
CA ALA A 211 11.45 -16.03 -12.69
C ALA A 211 12.45 -16.35 -13.81
N ASP A 212 12.38 -17.56 -14.39
CA ASP A 212 13.18 -17.95 -15.55
C ASP A 212 12.90 -17.06 -16.77
N GLU A 213 11.62 -16.74 -17.03
CA GLU A 213 11.22 -15.86 -18.14
C GLU A 213 11.78 -14.43 -17.97
N LEU A 214 11.87 -13.94 -16.75
CA LEU A 214 12.44 -12.63 -16.41
C LEU A 214 13.98 -12.66 -16.33
N GLY A 215 14.60 -13.83 -16.33
CA GLY A 215 16.04 -13.99 -16.16
C GLY A 215 16.52 -13.75 -14.72
N ILE A 216 15.61 -13.87 -13.75
CA ILE A 216 15.91 -13.81 -12.32
C ILE A 216 16.48 -15.17 -11.92
N TYR A 217 17.64 -15.15 -11.23
CA TYR A 217 18.19 -16.38 -10.69
C TYR A 217 17.24 -16.97 -9.64
N ASN A 218 16.94 -18.25 -9.76
CA ASN A 218 16.04 -18.93 -8.84
C ASN A 218 16.61 -20.27 -8.37
N ASP A 219 16.15 -20.73 -7.20
CA ASP A 219 16.52 -21.99 -6.60
C ASP A 219 15.32 -22.60 -5.85
N ILE A 220 15.38 -23.88 -5.57
CA ILE A 220 14.29 -24.67 -4.98
C ILE A 220 14.48 -24.78 -3.46
N ILE A 221 13.41 -24.66 -2.71
CA ILE A 221 13.32 -24.87 -1.25
C ILE A 221 12.36 -26.00 -0.90
#